data_208889b430f820d30dbdcf96703dba01
#
_entry.id   208889b430f820d30dbdcf96703dba01
#
_cell.length_a   1.000
_cell.length_b   1.000
_cell.length_c   1.000
_cell.angle_alpha   90.00
_cell.angle_beta   90.00
_cell.angle_gamma   90.00
#
_symmetry.space_group_name_H-M   'P 1'
#
loop_
_entity.id
_entity.type
_entity.pdbx_description
1 polymer ?
#
loop_
_entity_poly.entity_id
_entity_poly.type
_entity_poly.pdbx_seq_one_letter_code
_entity_poly.pdbx_strand_id
1 'polypeptide(L)'
;MFFSVGGGDGTRPTLFELVAAEGLLPGLKDAVVYSLGVFEHRRPVLRRLVDRQHETFAVLAWWIERQSLRDNGASFAETLYGLKRCNADGGGLSQTQKKACLLALVAAPYVQAKLEAWHERMRARRRPVFGLEEVDLSGGANGTETSTSQDGANAWEELVLKMYPKLRSFHEGLKFLYQFTYLMGLTDYSSPLLHLLQVKLMRASGVDLLKNEKELRARRDKEIQVARSHRNLLLRKLHEWPLRVSHAMADNLQYTLMACVFGFKLLEWWFTTVEEKMKAQKMLPVSPPPPVVEPAPDGVGLPQDASLCPVCRRPRVNPALAEPSGYSYCYTCLFNYVAEKGCCPVSRVRMTTDKVRRLYPAS
;
A
#
# COMPACT_ATOMS: atom_id res chain seq x y z
N MET A 1 11.09 -27.00 -3.76
CA MET A 1 10.58 -28.14 -2.98
C MET A 1 10.49 -27.72 -1.54
N PHE A 2 9.36 -27.11 -1.16
CA PHE A 2 9.10 -26.75 0.23
C PHE A 2 7.79 -27.43 0.66
N PHE A 3 7.88 -28.15 1.79
CA PHE A 3 6.80 -28.78 2.54
C PHE A 3 6.13 -30.03 1.93
N SER A 4 6.81 -31.17 2.10
CA SER A 4 6.15 -32.44 2.29
C SER A 4 6.11 -32.73 3.79
N VAL A 5 5.07 -32.27 4.48
CA VAL A 5 4.81 -32.62 5.88
C VAL A 5 3.36 -33.10 5.97
N GLY A 6 3.16 -34.37 6.24
CA GLY A 6 1.90 -34.89 6.72
C GLY A 6 1.41 -36.15 6.02
N GLY A 7 1.41 -37.28 6.76
CA GLY A 7 0.79 -38.54 6.40
C GLY A 7 -0.71 -38.37 6.22
N GLY A 8 -1.13 -38.33 4.99
CA GLY A 8 -2.49 -38.47 4.51
C GLY A 8 -2.41 -39.02 3.10
N ASP A 9 -3.50 -39.49 2.53
CA ASP A 9 -3.59 -39.96 1.15
C ASP A 9 -2.74 -39.05 0.23
N GLY A 10 -1.64 -39.55 -0.35
CA GLY A 10 -0.58 -38.77 -0.94
C GLY A 10 -1.02 -37.81 -2.08
N THR A 11 -2.28 -37.89 -2.47
CA THR A 11 -2.88 -37.10 -3.57
C THR A 11 -3.71 -35.90 -3.09
N ARG A 12 -4.25 -35.94 -1.86
CA ARG A 12 -5.10 -34.86 -1.32
C ARG A 12 -4.25 -33.78 -0.65
N PRO A 13 -4.36 -32.49 -1.04
CA PRO A 13 -3.66 -31.41 -0.39
C PRO A 13 -4.19 -31.13 1.02
N THR A 14 -3.33 -30.64 1.89
CA THR A 14 -3.74 -30.15 3.21
C THR A 14 -4.46 -28.81 3.10
N LEU A 15 -5.35 -28.53 4.04
CA LEU A 15 -6.03 -27.23 4.10
C LEU A 15 -5.04 -26.07 4.18
N PHE A 16 -3.92 -26.24 4.90
CA PHE A 16 -2.89 -25.20 5.02
C PHE A 16 -2.22 -24.86 3.68
N GLU A 17 -1.93 -25.85 2.84
CA GLU A 17 -1.40 -25.64 1.50
C GLU A 17 -2.39 -24.84 0.64
N LEU A 18 -3.68 -25.13 0.73
CA LEU A 18 -4.74 -24.46 0.00
C LEU A 18 -4.90 -23.00 0.44
N VAL A 19 -4.98 -22.75 1.74
CA VAL A 19 -5.10 -21.40 2.30
C VAL A 19 -3.85 -20.55 2.00
N ALA A 20 -2.66 -21.15 2.12
CA ALA A 20 -1.41 -20.47 1.79
C ALA A 20 -1.32 -20.10 0.29
N ALA A 21 -1.76 -21.00 -0.60
CA ALA A 21 -1.84 -20.70 -2.02
C ALA A 21 -2.85 -19.59 -2.34
N GLU A 22 -4.03 -19.59 -1.70
CA GLU A 22 -5.00 -18.51 -1.85
C GLU A 22 -4.48 -17.14 -1.39
N GLY A 23 -3.68 -17.10 -0.31
CA GLY A 23 -3.11 -15.87 0.25
C GLY A 23 -1.95 -15.27 -0.55
N LEU A 24 -1.33 -16.02 -1.47
CA LEU A 24 -0.12 -15.59 -2.16
C LEU A 24 -0.36 -14.44 -3.15
N LEU A 25 -1.41 -14.51 -3.96
CA LEU A 25 -1.72 -13.46 -4.94
C LEU A 25 -2.14 -12.12 -4.30
N PRO A 26 -2.99 -12.10 -3.25
CA PRO A 26 -3.26 -10.88 -2.50
C PRO A 26 -1.98 -10.27 -1.91
N GLY A 27 -1.13 -11.09 -1.27
CA GLY A 27 0.15 -10.63 -0.73
C GLY A 27 1.10 -10.06 -1.81
N LEU A 28 1.13 -10.67 -3.00
CA LEU A 28 1.88 -10.15 -4.13
C LEU A 28 1.32 -8.80 -4.61
N LYS A 29 0.00 -8.62 -4.64
CA LYS A 29 -0.64 -7.35 -4.97
C LYS A 29 -0.18 -6.25 -4.02
N ASP A 30 -0.25 -6.50 -2.71
CA ASP A 30 0.12 -5.50 -1.71
C ASP A 30 1.60 -5.13 -1.80
N ALA A 31 2.47 -6.12 -2.05
CA ALA A 31 3.89 -5.90 -2.26
C ALA A 31 4.18 -5.05 -3.53
N VAL A 32 3.49 -5.32 -4.64
CA VAL A 32 3.62 -4.56 -5.89
C VAL A 32 3.13 -3.12 -5.72
N VAL A 33 1.96 -2.93 -5.11
CA VAL A 33 1.38 -1.60 -4.86
C VAL A 33 2.30 -0.78 -3.95
N TYR A 34 2.80 -1.37 -2.88
CA TYR A 34 3.74 -0.73 -1.97
C TYR A 34 5.04 -0.34 -2.68
N SER A 35 5.61 -1.25 -3.47
CA SER A 35 6.81 -1.00 -4.26
C SER A 35 6.64 0.16 -5.25
N LEU A 36 5.52 0.18 -5.96
CA LEU A 36 5.19 1.27 -6.88
C LEU A 36 5.01 2.61 -6.17
N GLY A 37 4.39 2.60 -4.97
CA GLY A 37 4.19 3.79 -4.14
C GLY A 37 5.49 4.47 -3.73
N VAL A 38 6.54 3.69 -3.40
CA VAL A 38 7.87 4.22 -3.07
C VAL A 38 8.49 5.00 -4.24
N PHE A 39 8.27 4.54 -5.48
CA PHE A 39 8.81 5.18 -6.68
C PHE A 39 7.91 6.29 -7.27
N GLU A 40 6.68 6.42 -6.79
CA GLU A 40 5.69 7.39 -7.27
C GLU A 40 6.22 8.83 -7.25
N HIS A 41 6.90 9.21 -6.16
CA HIS A 41 7.44 10.56 -5.97
C HIS A 41 8.46 10.98 -7.02
N ARG A 42 9.11 10.03 -7.70
CA ARG A 42 10.18 10.31 -8.67
C ARG A 42 9.73 10.24 -10.12
N ARG A 43 8.58 9.59 -10.42
CA ARG A 43 8.12 9.34 -11.79
C ARG A 43 6.61 9.53 -11.93
N PRO A 44 6.15 10.59 -12.62
CA PRO A 44 4.72 10.88 -12.77
C PRO A 44 3.93 9.78 -13.52
N VAL A 45 4.62 8.95 -14.32
CA VAL A 45 4.00 7.81 -15.00
C VAL A 45 3.60 6.72 -14.00
N LEU A 46 4.41 6.48 -12.95
CA LEU A 46 4.11 5.49 -11.91
C LEU A 46 2.91 5.89 -11.07
N ARG A 47 2.69 7.18 -10.86
CA ARG A 47 1.51 7.69 -10.17
C ARG A 47 0.21 7.25 -10.83
N ARG A 48 0.13 7.28 -12.17
CA ARG A 48 -1.05 6.79 -12.90
C ARG A 48 -1.28 5.29 -12.70
N LEU A 49 -0.22 4.51 -12.54
CA LEU A 49 -0.31 3.07 -12.26
C LEU A 49 -0.79 2.80 -10.83
N VAL A 50 -0.33 3.60 -9.86
CA VAL A 50 -0.76 3.53 -8.46
C VAL A 50 -2.22 3.97 -8.32
N ASP A 51 -2.61 5.07 -8.98
CA ASP A 51 -4.01 5.54 -8.99
C ASP A 51 -4.97 4.48 -9.53
N ARG A 52 -4.50 3.62 -10.44
CA ARG A 52 -5.26 2.51 -11.03
C ARG A 52 -4.74 1.14 -10.60
N GLN A 53 -4.37 1.01 -9.34
CA GLN A 53 -3.75 -0.21 -8.79
C GLN A 53 -4.57 -1.48 -9.04
N HIS A 54 -5.90 -1.41 -8.97
CA HIS A 54 -6.76 -2.58 -9.18
C HIS A 54 -6.71 -3.08 -10.64
N GLU A 55 -6.71 -2.16 -11.61
CA GLU A 55 -6.63 -2.47 -13.03
C GLU A 55 -5.24 -2.99 -13.41
N THR A 56 -4.20 -2.30 -12.96
CA THR A 56 -2.81 -2.68 -13.25
C THR A 56 -2.49 -4.07 -12.71
N PHE A 57 -2.93 -4.35 -11.48
CA PHE A 57 -2.75 -5.68 -10.89
C PHE A 57 -3.60 -6.74 -11.57
N ALA A 58 -4.84 -6.43 -11.97
CA ALA A 58 -5.69 -7.38 -12.70
C ALA A 58 -5.06 -7.80 -14.04
N VAL A 59 -4.44 -6.87 -14.77
CA VAL A 59 -3.72 -7.18 -16.02
C VAL A 59 -2.49 -8.06 -15.74
N LEU A 60 -1.73 -7.75 -14.71
CA LEU A 60 -0.57 -8.54 -14.29
C LEU A 60 -0.97 -9.95 -13.87
N ALA A 61 -1.99 -10.07 -13.01
CA ALA A 61 -2.52 -11.34 -12.55
C ALA A 61 -3.08 -12.16 -13.72
N TRP A 62 -3.80 -11.53 -14.65
CA TRP A 62 -4.30 -12.21 -15.85
C TRP A 62 -3.16 -12.79 -16.69
N TRP A 63 -2.08 -12.05 -16.88
CA TRP A 63 -0.92 -12.53 -17.64
C TRP A 63 -0.25 -13.72 -16.95
N ILE A 64 0.03 -13.60 -15.64
CA ILE A 64 0.66 -14.66 -14.85
C ILE A 64 -0.22 -15.92 -14.81
N GLU A 65 -1.50 -15.76 -14.48
CA GLU A 65 -2.44 -16.88 -14.34
C GLU A 65 -2.73 -17.57 -15.68
N ARG A 66 -2.84 -16.78 -16.76
CA ARG A 66 -3.00 -17.33 -18.09
C ARG A 66 -1.81 -18.22 -18.49
N GLN A 67 -0.59 -17.76 -18.21
CA GLN A 67 0.60 -18.51 -18.50
C GLN A 67 0.67 -19.79 -17.66
N SER A 68 0.43 -19.68 -16.36
CA SER A 68 0.46 -20.83 -15.44
C SER A 68 -0.60 -21.89 -15.77
N LEU A 69 -1.86 -21.49 -16.01
CA LEU A 69 -2.94 -22.40 -16.41
C LEU A 69 -2.69 -23.07 -17.77
N ARG A 70 -2.03 -22.37 -18.69
CA ARG A 70 -1.66 -22.92 -19.99
C ARG A 70 -0.58 -23.98 -19.86
N ASP A 71 0.47 -23.67 -19.09
CA ASP A 71 1.69 -24.47 -19.00
C ASP A 71 1.56 -25.62 -17.99
N ASN A 72 1.07 -25.32 -16.80
CA ASN A 72 1.03 -26.27 -15.69
C ASN A 72 -0.37 -26.82 -15.39
N GLY A 73 -1.41 -26.23 -15.98
CA GLY A 73 -2.80 -26.62 -15.70
C GLY A 73 -3.29 -26.24 -14.31
N ALA A 74 -2.56 -25.35 -13.60
CA ALA A 74 -2.87 -24.86 -12.26
C ALA A 74 -2.62 -23.36 -12.17
N SER A 75 -3.15 -22.70 -11.13
CA SER A 75 -2.82 -21.32 -10.81
C SER A 75 -1.32 -21.18 -10.51
N PHE A 76 -0.78 -19.98 -10.69
CA PHE A 76 0.62 -19.69 -10.34
C PHE A 76 0.91 -20.04 -8.88
N ALA A 77 0.04 -19.59 -7.96
CA ALA A 77 0.18 -19.89 -6.54
C ALA A 77 0.11 -21.40 -6.26
N GLU A 78 -0.83 -22.10 -6.84
CA GLU A 78 -0.99 -23.56 -6.70
C GLU A 78 0.24 -24.32 -7.19
N THR A 79 0.82 -23.87 -8.30
CA THR A 79 2.05 -24.48 -8.86
C THR A 79 3.23 -24.36 -7.90
N LEU A 80 3.38 -23.24 -7.18
CA LEU A 80 4.43 -23.06 -6.17
C LEU A 80 4.31 -24.02 -5.00
N TYR A 81 3.07 -24.41 -4.65
CA TYR A 81 2.78 -25.41 -3.61
C TYR A 81 2.71 -26.85 -4.14
N GLY A 82 3.07 -27.06 -5.42
CA GLY A 82 3.04 -28.39 -6.04
C GLY A 82 1.63 -28.94 -6.21
N LEU A 83 0.64 -28.09 -6.38
CA LEU A 83 -0.75 -28.46 -6.61
C LEU A 83 -1.08 -28.44 -8.10
N LYS A 84 -2.01 -29.28 -8.52
CA LYS A 84 -2.59 -29.31 -9.86
C LYS A 84 -4.11 -29.26 -9.81
N ARG A 85 -4.73 -28.68 -10.81
CA ARG A 85 -6.19 -28.68 -10.99
C ARG A 85 -6.59 -29.87 -11.85
N CYS A 86 -7.57 -30.61 -11.38
CA CYS A 86 -8.16 -31.75 -12.08
C CYS A 86 -9.67 -31.56 -12.19
N ASN A 87 -10.26 -32.16 -13.21
CA ASN A 87 -11.72 -32.29 -13.31
C ASN A 87 -12.26 -33.16 -12.16
N ALA A 88 -13.56 -33.12 -11.91
CA ALA A 88 -14.23 -33.96 -10.92
C ALA A 88 -13.88 -35.47 -11.07
N ASP A 89 -13.67 -35.93 -12.31
CA ASP A 89 -13.31 -37.29 -12.67
C ASP A 89 -11.82 -37.64 -12.51
N GLY A 90 -10.99 -36.67 -12.04
CA GLY A 90 -9.53 -36.83 -11.90
C GLY A 90 -8.74 -36.63 -13.20
N GLY A 91 -9.39 -36.34 -14.32
CA GLY A 91 -8.79 -36.03 -15.60
C GLY A 91 -8.23 -34.60 -15.71
N GLY A 92 -7.53 -34.32 -16.82
CA GLY A 92 -7.06 -32.98 -17.10
C GLY A 92 -8.19 -31.98 -17.36
N LEU A 93 -7.93 -30.68 -17.13
CA LEU A 93 -8.91 -29.61 -17.39
C LEU A 93 -9.25 -29.47 -18.87
N SER A 94 -10.54 -29.35 -19.17
CA SER A 94 -11.03 -28.93 -20.48
C SER A 94 -10.62 -27.48 -20.79
N GLN A 95 -10.55 -27.11 -22.05
CA GLN A 95 -10.23 -25.75 -22.48
C GLN A 95 -11.26 -24.70 -21.97
N THR A 96 -12.54 -25.10 -21.88
CA THR A 96 -13.62 -24.27 -21.30
C THR A 96 -13.42 -24.07 -19.81
N GLN A 97 -13.05 -25.13 -19.07
CA GLN A 97 -12.75 -25.05 -17.64
C GLN A 97 -11.51 -24.19 -17.39
N LYS A 98 -10.45 -24.28 -18.20
CA LYS A 98 -9.27 -23.42 -18.08
C LYS A 98 -9.63 -21.94 -18.22
N LYS A 99 -10.46 -21.58 -19.21
CA LYS A 99 -10.94 -20.20 -19.39
C LYS A 99 -11.81 -19.73 -18.23
N ALA A 100 -12.71 -20.59 -17.74
CA ALA A 100 -13.56 -20.28 -16.60
C ALA A 100 -12.74 -20.11 -15.31
N CYS A 101 -11.74 -20.97 -15.09
CA CYS A 101 -10.80 -20.84 -13.97
C CYS A 101 -9.99 -19.52 -14.06
N LEU A 102 -9.49 -19.16 -15.25
CA LEU A 102 -8.77 -17.92 -15.45
C LEU A 102 -9.66 -16.71 -15.12
N LEU A 103 -10.89 -16.72 -15.66
CA LEU A 103 -11.85 -15.66 -15.36
C LEU A 103 -12.13 -15.57 -13.86
N ALA A 104 -12.37 -16.70 -13.20
CA ALA A 104 -12.66 -16.76 -11.77
C ALA A 104 -11.48 -16.25 -10.92
N LEU A 105 -10.24 -16.64 -11.25
CA LEU A 105 -9.03 -16.24 -10.53
C LEU A 105 -8.73 -14.74 -10.63
N VAL A 106 -9.08 -14.12 -11.76
CA VAL A 106 -8.79 -12.69 -12.00
C VAL A 106 -10.00 -11.82 -11.71
N ALA A 107 -11.19 -12.20 -12.21
CA ALA A 107 -12.37 -11.36 -12.10
C ALA A 107 -12.94 -11.33 -10.67
N ALA A 108 -12.93 -12.45 -9.93
CA ALA A 108 -13.49 -12.49 -8.58
C ALA A 108 -12.76 -11.51 -7.63
N PRO A 109 -11.42 -11.55 -7.47
CA PRO A 109 -10.73 -10.61 -6.59
C PRO A 109 -10.79 -9.17 -7.11
N TYR A 110 -10.82 -8.96 -8.44
CA TYR A 110 -10.97 -7.62 -9.01
C TYR A 110 -12.33 -7.01 -8.68
N VAL A 111 -13.42 -7.76 -8.88
CA VAL A 111 -14.79 -7.30 -8.57
C VAL A 111 -14.93 -7.04 -7.07
N GLN A 112 -14.43 -7.93 -6.22
CA GLN A 112 -14.45 -7.75 -4.77
C GLN A 112 -13.74 -6.45 -4.37
N ALA A 113 -12.51 -6.21 -4.88
CA ALA A 113 -11.76 -5.01 -4.59
C ALA A 113 -12.44 -3.73 -5.08
N LYS A 114 -13.09 -3.77 -6.26
CA LYS A 114 -13.86 -2.61 -6.79
C LYS A 114 -15.13 -2.33 -6.00
N LEU A 115 -15.84 -3.36 -5.59
CA LEU A 115 -17.03 -3.22 -4.75
C LEU A 115 -16.66 -2.67 -3.37
N GLU A 116 -15.56 -3.14 -2.79
CA GLU A 116 -15.04 -2.64 -1.51
C GLU A 116 -14.66 -1.15 -1.61
N ALA A 117 -13.85 -0.78 -2.60
CA ALA A 117 -13.47 0.60 -2.84
C ALA A 117 -14.68 1.51 -3.14
N TRP A 118 -15.69 1.01 -3.85
CA TRP A 118 -16.92 1.74 -4.11
C TRP A 118 -17.74 1.94 -2.83
N HIS A 119 -17.91 0.88 -2.03
CA HIS A 119 -18.60 0.95 -0.74
C HIS A 119 -17.91 1.94 0.23
N GLU A 120 -16.57 1.92 0.30
CA GLU A 120 -15.80 2.86 1.13
C GLU A 120 -15.99 4.31 0.69
N ARG A 121 -16.00 4.58 -0.63
CA ARG A 121 -16.27 5.92 -1.18
C ARG A 121 -17.66 6.41 -0.83
N MET A 122 -18.69 5.54 -0.94
CA MET A 122 -20.05 5.85 -0.53
C MET A 122 -20.14 6.16 0.96
N ARG A 123 -19.47 5.36 1.79
CA ARG A 123 -19.42 5.56 3.24
C ARG A 123 -18.68 6.85 3.61
N ALA A 124 -17.60 7.18 2.91
CA ALA A 124 -16.84 8.41 3.14
C ALA A 124 -17.65 9.67 2.79
N ARG A 125 -18.47 9.64 1.72
CA ARG A 125 -19.35 10.76 1.37
C ARG A 125 -20.42 11.06 2.41
N ARG A 126 -20.83 10.05 3.20
CA ARG A 126 -21.86 10.20 4.24
C ARG A 126 -21.29 10.47 5.64
N ARG A 127 -19.97 10.46 5.83
CA ARG A 127 -19.39 10.91 7.10
C ARG A 127 -19.51 12.43 7.15
N PRO A 128 -20.28 13.00 8.11
CA PRO A 128 -20.24 14.44 8.33
C PRO A 128 -18.81 14.82 8.64
N VAL A 129 -18.30 15.85 7.99
CA VAL A 129 -17.02 16.48 8.35
C VAL A 129 -17.21 17.03 9.76
N PHE A 130 -16.76 16.29 10.76
CA PHE A 130 -16.79 16.73 12.15
C PHE A 130 -15.76 17.86 12.27
N GLY A 131 -16.26 19.09 12.40
CA GLY A 131 -15.43 20.24 12.77
C GLY A 131 -15.38 21.41 11.81
N LEU A 132 -16.52 21.92 11.36
CA LEU A 132 -16.76 23.34 11.09
C LEU A 132 -18.28 23.53 11.17
N GLU A 133 -18.78 23.82 12.37
CA GLU A 133 -20.00 24.59 12.49
C GLU A 133 -19.68 25.98 11.90
N GLU A 134 -19.97 26.16 10.63
CA GLU A 134 -20.28 27.49 10.11
C GLU A 134 -21.56 27.92 10.83
N VAL A 135 -21.38 28.81 11.80
CA VAL A 135 -22.48 29.57 12.36
C VAL A 135 -23.01 30.45 11.23
N ASP A 136 -24.05 29.97 10.56
CA ASP A 136 -24.84 30.75 9.61
C ASP A 136 -25.61 31.83 10.41
N LEU A 137 -24.98 33.00 10.56
CA LEU A 137 -25.58 34.25 10.92
C LEU A 137 -26.15 34.96 9.68
N SER A 138 -27.10 34.36 9.00
CA SER A 138 -27.98 35.09 8.07
C SER A 138 -29.36 34.47 8.07
N GLY A 139 -30.24 35.04 8.89
CA GLY A 139 -31.65 34.83 8.75
C GLY A 139 -32.17 35.41 7.45
N GLY A 140 -32.86 34.58 6.66
CA GLY A 140 -33.56 35.01 5.44
C GLY A 140 -34.38 33.84 4.88
N ALA A 141 -35.66 33.83 5.24
CA ALA A 141 -36.67 32.94 4.68
C ALA A 141 -36.75 33.06 3.17
N ASN A 142 -36.80 31.95 2.46
CA ASN A 142 -37.88 31.58 1.56
C ASN A 142 -37.61 30.20 0.96
N GLY A 143 -38.52 29.29 1.24
CA GLY A 143 -38.51 27.94 0.70
C GLY A 143 -38.77 27.94 -0.83
N THR A 144 -38.16 27.02 -1.50
CA THR A 144 -38.80 26.33 -2.61
C THR A 144 -38.22 24.89 -2.63
N GLU A 145 -39.08 23.97 -2.28
CA GLU A 145 -38.90 22.53 -2.34
C GLU A 145 -38.57 22.10 -3.78
N THR A 146 -37.39 21.59 -4.00
CA THR A 146 -37.07 20.75 -5.14
C THR A 146 -36.57 19.40 -4.63
N SER A 147 -37.46 18.68 -3.98
CA SER A 147 -37.24 17.38 -3.38
C SER A 147 -38.06 16.30 -4.08
N THR A 148 -37.73 15.91 -5.32
CA THR A 148 -38.40 14.75 -5.94
C THR A 148 -37.49 13.84 -6.79
N SER A 149 -36.23 14.17 -7.01
CA SER A 149 -35.31 13.28 -7.74
C SER A 149 -34.08 12.75 -6.91
N GLN A 150 -33.89 13.25 -5.68
CA GLN A 150 -32.82 12.82 -4.80
C GLN A 150 -33.19 11.65 -3.88
N ASP A 151 -34.49 11.46 -3.58
CA ASP A 151 -34.94 10.45 -2.61
C ASP A 151 -34.76 9.01 -3.14
N GLY A 152 -34.93 8.78 -4.41
CA GLY A 152 -34.71 7.47 -5.02
C GLY A 152 -33.24 7.05 -5.07
N ALA A 153 -32.34 7.98 -5.37
CA ALA A 153 -30.91 7.72 -5.39
C ALA A 153 -30.37 7.46 -3.97
N ASN A 154 -30.87 8.20 -2.99
CA ASN A 154 -30.49 8.03 -1.58
C ASN A 154 -30.96 6.68 -1.00
N ALA A 155 -32.16 6.20 -1.40
CA ALA A 155 -32.69 4.91 -0.94
C ALA A 155 -31.88 3.72 -1.47
N TRP A 156 -31.48 3.76 -2.76
CA TRP A 156 -30.60 2.72 -3.32
C TRP A 156 -29.23 2.69 -2.69
N GLU A 157 -28.62 3.86 -2.46
CA GLU A 157 -27.34 3.96 -1.78
C GLU A 157 -27.41 3.42 -0.36
N GLU A 158 -28.50 3.69 0.36
CA GLU A 158 -28.73 3.17 1.70
C GLU A 158 -28.90 1.66 1.72
N LEU A 159 -29.68 1.13 0.76
CA LEU A 159 -29.85 -0.32 0.60
C LEU A 159 -28.51 -1.00 0.38
N VAL A 160 -27.68 -0.46 -0.53
CA VAL A 160 -26.36 -1.03 -0.84
C VAL A 160 -25.43 -0.96 0.35
N LEU A 161 -25.40 0.17 1.06
CA LEU A 161 -24.57 0.32 2.28
C LEU A 161 -24.94 -0.68 3.37
N LYS A 162 -26.23 -1.02 3.51
CA LYS A 162 -26.72 -2.01 4.47
C LYS A 162 -26.54 -3.46 3.99
N MET A 163 -26.69 -3.70 2.67
CA MET A 163 -26.65 -5.05 2.11
C MET A 163 -25.21 -5.55 1.87
N TYR A 164 -24.31 -4.68 1.44
CA TYR A 164 -22.92 -5.06 1.12
C TYR A 164 -22.19 -5.77 2.27
N PRO A 165 -22.18 -5.25 3.52
CA PRO A 165 -21.51 -5.95 4.62
C PRO A 165 -22.14 -7.31 4.93
N LYS A 166 -23.47 -7.44 4.78
CA LYS A 166 -24.18 -8.72 4.96
C LYS A 166 -23.78 -9.75 3.88
N LEU A 167 -23.72 -9.29 2.62
CA LEU A 167 -23.30 -10.12 1.49
C LEU A 167 -21.84 -10.57 1.64
N ARG A 168 -20.97 -9.67 2.07
CA ARG A 168 -19.56 -9.99 2.37
C ARG A 168 -19.45 -11.03 3.48
N SER A 169 -20.14 -10.80 4.60
CA SER A 169 -20.14 -11.76 5.72
C SER A 169 -20.71 -13.14 5.32
N PHE A 170 -21.75 -13.15 4.47
CA PHE A 170 -22.29 -14.39 3.93
C PHE A 170 -21.28 -15.12 3.04
N HIS A 171 -20.59 -14.41 2.15
CA HIS A 171 -19.55 -14.97 1.28
C HIS A 171 -18.38 -15.54 2.09
N GLU A 172 -17.89 -14.81 3.10
CA GLU A 172 -16.83 -15.28 3.99
C GLU A 172 -17.29 -16.49 4.82
N GLY A 173 -18.51 -16.47 5.34
CA GLY A 173 -19.11 -17.59 6.06
C GLY A 173 -19.26 -18.84 5.19
N LEU A 174 -19.68 -18.66 3.93
CA LEU A 174 -19.77 -19.77 2.97
C LEU A 174 -18.40 -20.35 2.65
N LYS A 175 -17.39 -19.50 2.45
CA LYS A 175 -16.01 -19.92 2.23
C LYS A 175 -15.49 -20.71 3.44
N PHE A 176 -15.70 -20.23 4.65
CA PHE A 176 -15.34 -20.93 5.88
C PHE A 176 -16.03 -22.28 6.00
N LEU A 177 -17.33 -22.37 5.68
CA LEU A 177 -18.07 -23.62 5.70
C LEU A 177 -17.48 -24.66 4.73
N TYR A 178 -17.10 -24.23 3.51
CA TYR A 178 -16.44 -25.14 2.56
C TYR A 178 -15.06 -25.59 3.06
N GLN A 179 -14.27 -24.72 3.66
CA GLN A 179 -12.98 -25.08 4.26
C GLN A 179 -13.15 -26.07 5.43
N PHE A 180 -14.18 -25.85 6.26
CA PHE A 180 -14.50 -26.74 7.37
C PHE A 180 -14.96 -28.11 6.90
N THR A 181 -15.89 -28.22 5.94
CA THR A 181 -16.35 -29.45 5.35
C THR A 181 -15.25 -30.21 4.61
N TYR A 182 -14.32 -29.45 3.97
CA TYR A 182 -13.11 -30.03 3.40
C TYR A 182 -12.19 -30.61 4.47
N LEU A 183 -11.97 -29.94 5.58
CA LEU A 183 -11.14 -30.40 6.69
C LEU A 183 -11.74 -31.71 7.32
N MET A 184 -13.06 -31.77 7.45
CA MET A 184 -13.77 -32.96 7.94
C MET A 184 -13.79 -34.13 6.93
N GLY A 185 -13.29 -33.92 5.71
CA GLY A 185 -13.29 -34.97 4.69
C GLY A 185 -14.64 -35.23 4.02
N LEU A 186 -15.62 -34.34 4.25
CA LEU A 186 -16.98 -34.50 3.69
C LEU A 186 -17.05 -34.08 2.22
N THR A 187 -16.15 -33.19 1.79
CA THR A 187 -16.08 -32.66 0.40
C THR A 187 -14.64 -32.62 -0.09
N ASP A 188 -14.46 -32.74 -1.40
CA ASP A 188 -13.15 -32.59 -2.08
C ASP A 188 -12.90 -31.14 -2.53
N TYR A 189 -13.88 -30.27 -2.33
CA TYR A 189 -13.81 -28.88 -2.77
C TYR A 189 -13.53 -27.97 -1.58
N SER A 190 -12.46 -27.15 -1.67
CA SER A 190 -12.06 -26.22 -0.60
C SER A 190 -12.78 -24.86 -0.69
N SER A 191 -13.37 -24.54 -1.85
CA SER A 191 -14.08 -23.27 -2.05
C SER A 191 -15.36 -23.46 -2.87
N PRO A 192 -16.38 -22.60 -2.67
CA PRO A 192 -17.62 -22.66 -3.42
C PRO A 192 -17.41 -22.46 -4.92
N LEU A 193 -16.41 -21.64 -5.29
CA LEU A 193 -16.07 -21.37 -6.67
C LEU A 193 -15.49 -22.60 -7.39
N LEU A 194 -14.63 -23.36 -6.72
CA LEU A 194 -14.08 -24.61 -7.26
C LEU A 194 -15.18 -25.68 -7.43
N HIS A 195 -16.13 -25.72 -6.50
CA HIS A 195 -17.29 -26.60 -6.62
C HIS A 195 -18.16 -26.22 -7.82
N LEU A 196 -18.44 -24.94 -8.00
CA LEU A 196 -19.22 -24.46 -9.16
C LEU A 196 -18.55 -24.83 -10.51
N LEU A 197 -17.22 -24.75 -10.56
CA LEU A 197 -16.44 -25.10 -11.75
C LEU A 197 -16.19 -26.59 -11.90
N GLN A 198 -16.59 -27.41 -10.93
CA GLN A 198 -16.34 -28.87 -10.89
C GLN A 198 -14.83 -29.19 -11.02
N VAL A 199 -13.98 -28.39 -10.34
CA VAL A 199 -12.51 -28.51 -10.38
C VAL A 199 -12.00 -28.85 -8.98
N LYS A 200 -11.25 -29.94 -8.89
CA LYS A 200 -10.58 -30.39 -7.66
C LYS A 200 -9.12 -30.00 -7.67
N LEU A 201 -8.57 -29.73 -6.50
CA LEU A 201 -7.14 -29.51 -6.30
C LEU A 201 -6.52 -30.82 -5.78
N MET A 202 -5.44 -31.25 -6.44
CA MET A 202 -4.68 -32.45 -6.07
C MET A 202 -3.19 -32.13 -6.00
N ARG A 203 -2.44 -32.88 -5.21
CA ARG A 203 -0.96 -32.77 -5.26
C ARG A 203 -0.45 -33.34 -6.57
N ALA A 204 0.47 -32.61 -7.19
CA ALA A 204 1.16 -33.08 -8.38
C ALA A 204 2.18 -34.18 -8.01
N SER A 205 2.07 -35.33 -8.63
CA SER A 205 3.06 -36.40 -8.48
C SER A 205 4.36 -36.01 -9.19
N GLY A 206 5.52 -36.51 -8.72
CA GLY A 206 6.78 -36.31 -9.41
C GLY A 206 6.77 -36.76 -10.87
N VAL A 207 6.03 -37.83 -11.18
CA VAL A 207 5.83 -38.31 -12.56
C VAL A 207 5.01 -37.32 -13.38
N ASP A 208 3.97 -36.72 -12.81
CA ASP A 208 3.15 -35.71 -13.47
C ASP A 208 3.98 -34.46 -13.78
N LEU A 209 4.84 -34.02 -12.85
CA LEU A 209 5.73 -32.87 -13.04
C LEU A 209 6.71 -33.11 -14.18
N LEU A 210 7.35 -34.26 -14.23
CA LEU A 210 8.27 -34.63 -15.32
C LEU A 210 7.57 -34.73 -16.68
N LYS A 211 6.34 -35.27 -16.69
CA LYS A 211 5.53 -35.35 -17.92
C LYS A 211 5.14 -33.96 -18.41
N ASN A 212 4.65 -33.10 -17.52
CA ASN A 212 4.29 -31.73 -17.84
C ASN A 212 5.49 -30.94 -18.35
N GLU A 213 6.67 -31.10 -17.74
CA GLU A 213 7.90 -30.44 -18.19
C GLU A 213 8.29 -30.86 -19.60
N LYS A 214 8.22 -32.14 -19.91
CA LYS A 214 8.51 -32.64 -21.28
C LYS A 214 7.50 -32.11 -22.31
N GLU A 215 6.22 -32.13 -21.98
CA GLU A 215 5.17 -31.58 -22.86
C GLU A 215 5.33 -30.06 -23.05
N LEU A 216 5.68 -29.34 -21.99
CA LEU A 216 5.93 -27.89 -22.04
C LEU A 216 7.10 -27.56 -22.95
N ARG A 217 8.23 -28.26 -22.80
CA ARG A 217 9.42 -28.09 -23.69
C ARG A 217 9.03 -28.37 -25.12
N ALA A 218 8.33 -29.46 -25.40
CA ALA A 218 7.92 -29.82 -26.77
C ALA A 218 6.96 -28.77 -27.38
N ARG A 219 6.07 -28.17 -26.61
CA ARG A 219 5.20 -27.06 -27.06
C ARG A 219 6.00 -25.79 -27.37
N ARG A 220 6.91 -25.42 -26.50
CA ARG A 220 7.75 -24.23 -26.65
C ARG A 220 8.67 -24.35 -27.87
N ASP A 221 9.25 -25.53 -28.10
CA ASP A 221 10.06 -25.79 -29.30
C ASP A 221 9.24 -25.62 -30.59
N LYS A 222 8.00 -26.11 -30.60
CA LYS A 222 7.08 -25.91 -31.75
C LYS A 222 6.75 -24.42 -31.95
N GLU A 223 6.49 -23.66 -30.88
CA GLU A 223 6.21 -22.22 -30.97
C GLU A 223 7.41 -21.45 -31.54
N ILE A 224 8.62 -21.79 -31.08
CA ILE A 224 9.85 -21.20 -31.61
C ILE A 224 10.08 -21.59 -33.07
N GLN A 225 9.80 -22.84 -33.45
CA GLN A 225 9.91 -23.29 -34.83
C GLN A 225 8.92 -22.53 -35.73
N VAL A 226 7.67 -22.34 -35.31
CA VAL A 226 6.68 -21.55 -36.03
C VAL A 226 7.14 -20.11 -36.19
N ALA A 227 7.67 -19.49 -35.12
CA ALA A 227 8.20 -18.13 -35.16
C ALA A 227 9.39 -18.01 -36.13
N ARG A 228 10.22 -19.05 -36.25
CA ARG A 228 11.36 -19.12 -37.20
C ARG A 228 10.94 -19.33 -38.65
N SER A 229 9.76 -19.88 -38.90
CA SER A 229 9.28 -20.15 -40.27
C SER A 229 8.91 -18.89 -41.06
N HIS A 230 8.82 -17.73 -40.41
CA HIS A 230 8.58 -16.45 -41.08
C HIS A 230 9.72 -16.10 -42.07
N ARG A 231 9.34 -15.79 -43.31
CA ARG A 231 10.26 -15.50 -44.41
C ARG A 231 11.09 -14.24 -44.21
N ASN A 232 10.54 -13.23 -43.47
CA ASN A 232 11.22 -11.96 -43.24
C ASN A 232 12.04 -12.00 -41.94
N LEU A 233 13.34 -11.73 -42.04
CA LEU A 233 14.30 -11.73 -40.92
C LEU A 233 13.91 -10.79 -39.77
N LEU A 234 13.36 -9.62 -40.09
CA LEU A 234 12.91 -8.64 -39.08
C LEU A 234 11.67 -9.15 -38.34
N LEU A 235 10.66 -9.66 -39.04
CA LEU A 235 9.45 -10.23 -38.45
C LEU A 235 9.78 -11.47 -37.60
N ARG A 236 10.74 -12.29 -38.06
CA ARG A 236 11.22 -13.44 -37.30
C ARG A 236 11.84 -13.04 -35.99
N LYS A 237 12.75 -12.05 -35.95
CA LYS A 237 13.37 -11.55 -34.71
C LYS A 237 12.33 -10.87 -33.79
N LEU A 238 11.42 -10.09 -34.38
CA LEU A 238 10.37 -9.41 -33.65
C LEU A 238 9.38 -10.37 -32.96
N HIS A 239 9.19 -11.56 -33.55
CA HIS A 239 8.29 -12.58 -32.98
C HIS A 239 9.02 -13.59 -32.08
N GLU A 240 10.24 -13.96 -32.42
CA GLU A 240 11.05 -14.92 -31.66
C GLU A 240 11.54 -14.34 -30.30
N TRP A 241 11.99 -13.08 -30.30
CA TRP A 241 12.55 -12.45 -29.08
C TRP A 241 11.54 -12.32 -27.92
N PRO A 242 10.32 -11.79 -28.13
CA PRO A 242 9.34 -11.70 -27.03
C PRO A 242 8.88 -13.08 -26.54
N LEU A 243 8.80 -14.09 -27.43
CA LEU A 243 8.50 -15.46 -27.03
C LEU A 243 9.59 -16.04 -26.13
N ARG A 244 10.85 -15.87 -26.48
CA ARG A 244 11.98 -16.34 -25.67
C ARG A 244 12.03 -15.64 -24.32
N VAL A 245 11.81 -14.32 -24.29
CA VAL A 245 11.75 -13.55 -23.04
C VAL A 245 10.58 -14.02 -22.17
N SER A 246 9.40 -14.21 -22.77
CA SER A 246 8.22 -14.72 -22.06
C SER A 246 8.46 -16.11 -21.46
N HIS A 247 9.08 -17.02 -22.22
CA HIS A 247 9.43 -18.36 -21.73
C HIS A 247 10.47 -18.29 -20.61
N ALA A 248 11.52 -17.49 -20.77
CA ALA A 248 12.55 -17.31 -19.75
C ALA A 248 12.00 -16.67 -18.47
N MET A 249 11.10 -15.70 -18.60
CA MET A 249 10.41 -15.11 -17.44
C MET A 249 9.51 -16.13 -16.75
N ALA A 250 8.77 -16.95 -17.51
CA ALA A 250 7.91 -17.97 -16.92
C ALA A 250 8.72 -19.05 -16.18
N ASP A 251 9.86 -19.50 -16.75
CA ASP A 251 10.73 -20.50 -16.12
C ASP A 251 11.39 -19.98 -14.84
N ASN A 252 11.76 -18.71 -14.84
CA ASN A 252 12.45 -18.08 -13.73
C ASN A 252 11.53 -17.21 -12.87
N LEU A 253 10.19 -17.35 -13.02
CA LEU A 253 9.25 -16.48 -12.34
C LEU A 253 9.41 -16.53 -10.82
N GLN A 254 9.65 -17.70 -10.24
CA GLN A 254 9.91 -17.87 -8.82
C GLN A 254 11.18 -17.12 -8.38
N TYR A 255 12.28 -17.30 -9.12
CA TYR A 255 13.56 -16.62 -8.85
C TYR A 255 13.44 -15.12 -9.09
N THR A 256 12.71 -14.71 -10.12
CA THR A 256 12.45 -13.30 -10.44
C THR A 256 11.67 -12.63 -9.33
N LEU A 257 10.60 -13.25 -8.82
CA LEU A 257 9.85 -12.73 -7.70
C LEU A 257 10.70 -12.62 -6.44
N MET A 258 11.50 -13.66 -6.13
CA MET A 258 12.40 -13.64 -5.00
C MET A 258 13.45 -12.52 -5.13
N ALA A 259 14.03 -12.36 -6.31
CA ALA A 259 14.97 -11.28 -6.62
C ALA A 259 14.31 -9.90 -6.54
N CYS A 260 13.05 -9.75 -6.97
CA CYS A 260 12.29 -8.50 -6.83
C CYS A 260 12.05 -8.14 -5.38
N VAL A 261 11.62 -9.10 -4.54
CA VAL A 261 11.40 -8.87 -3.10
C VAL A 261 12.71 -8.50 -2.40
N PHE A 262 13.79 -9.23 -2.70
CA PHE A 262 15.11 -8.92 -2.15
C PHE A 262 15.63 -7.56 -2.62
N GLY A 263 15.53 -7.29 -3.91
CA GLY A 263 15.91 -6.01 -4.51
C GLY A 263 15.12 -4.84 -3.92
N PHE A 264 13.82 -5.05 -3.69
CA PHE A 264 12.96 -4.06 -3.04
C PHE A 264 13.43 -3.79 -1.59
N LYS A 265 13.70 -4.84 -0.80
CA LYS A 265 14.23 -4.69 0.56
C LYS A 265 15.59 -3.99 0.59
N LEU A 266 16.41 -4.24 -0.40
CA LEU A 266 17.71 -3.58 -0.53
C LEU A 266 17.53 -2.09 -0.90
N LEU A 267 16.58 -1.75 -1.77
CA LEU A 267 16.23 -0.38 -2.09
C LEU A 267 15.60 0.35 -0.88
N GLU A 268 14.69 -0.28 -0.15
CA GLU A 268 14.11 0.26 1.08
C GLU A 268 15.22 0.59 2.09
N TRP A 269 16.12 -0.35 2.34
CA TRP A 269 17.28 -0.13 3.21
C TRP A 269 18.19 1.01 2.71
N TRP A 270 18.42 1.09 1.40
CA TRP A 270 19.22 2.16 0.80
C TRP A 270 18.59 3.54 1.06
N PHE A 271 17.31 3.69 0.77
CA PHE A 271 16.63 4.98 0.92
C PHE A 271 16.41 5.39 2.38
N THR A 272 16.14 4.44 3.27
CA THR A 272 15.91 4.76 4.68
C THR A 272 17.22 4.98 5.44
N THR A 273 18.22 4.15 5.24
CA THR A 273 19.42 4.15 6.07
C THR A 273 20.59 4.91 5.44
N VAL A 274 20.84 4.69 4.16
CA VAL A 274 22.03 5.27 3.49
C VAL A 274 21.78 6.72 3.10
N GLU A 275 20.60 7.01 2.57
CA GLU A 275 20.25 8.39 2.16
C GLU A 275 20.14 9.32 3.38
N GLU A 276 19.60 8.86 4.50
CA GLU A 276 19.57 9.62 5.75
C GLU A 276 20.97 9.91 6.27
N LYS A 277 21.84 8.90 6.28
CA LYS A 277 23.24 9.09 6.68
C LYS A 277 24.00 10.05 5.76
N MET A 278 23.77 9.93 4.45
CA MET A 278 24.37 10.85 3.49
C MET A 278 23.83 12.29 3.63
N LYS A 279 22.55 12.47 3.94
CA LYS A 279 21.99 13.79 4.24
C LYS A 279 22.54 14.36 5.53
N ALA A 280 22.67 13.53 6.59
CA ALA A 280 23.26 13.94 7.86
C ALA A 280 24.73 14.38 7.70
N GLN A 281 25.52 13.70 6.86
CA GLN A 281 26.89 14.10 6.54
C GLN A 281 27.00 15.38 5.70
N LYS A 282 25.98 15.66 4.88
CA LYS A 282 25.92 16.90 4.07
C LYS A 282 25.30 18.08 4.81
N MET A 283 24.74 17.86 6.00
CA MET A 283 24.31 18.97 6.83
C MET A 283 25.54 19.79 7.22
N LEU A 284 25.59 21.03 6.78
CA LEU A 284 26.57 22.01 7.23
C LEU A 284 26.55 22.05 8.75
N PRO A 285 27.72 22.13 9.42
CA PRO A 285 27.76 22.30 10.85
C PRO A 285 26.86 23.47 11.25
N VAL A 286 26.08 23.27 12.29
CA VAL A 286 25.20 24.33 12.81
C VAL A 286 26.04 25.58 12.96
N SER A 287 25.63 26.69 12.38
CA SER A 287 26.32 27.94 12.51
C SER A 287 26.53 28.26 13.99
N PRO A 288 27.75 28.71 14.39
CA PRO A 288 28.00 29.02 15.79
C PRO A 288 26.95 30.04 16.28
N PRO A 289 26.53 29.96 17.53
CA PRO A 289 25.57 30.91 18.08
C PRO A 289 26.11 32.33 17.90
N PRO A 290 25.23 33.30 17.62
CA PRO A 290 25.66 34.68 17.47
C PRO A 290 26.37 35.16 18.75
N PRO A 291 27.38 36.05 18.62
CA PRO A 291 28.10 36.54 19.79
C PRO A 291 27.12 37.23 20.76
N VAL A 292 27.36 37.03 22.05
CA VAL A 292 26.53 37.65 23.09
C VAL A 292 26.70 39.15 23.03
N VAL A 293 25.59 39.87 22.92
CA VAL A 293 25.63 41.33 22.91
C VAL A 293 25.95 41.82 24.33
N GLU A 294 27.01 42.61 24.47
CA GLU A 294 27.40 43.16 25.76
C GLU A 294 26.36 44.12 26.35
N PRO A 295 26.20 44.14 27.71
CA PRO A 295 25.30 45.09 28.36
C PRO A 295 25.77 46.54 28.12
N ALA A 296 24.84 47.44 27.75
CA ALA A 296 25.16 48.81 27.58
C ALA A 296 25.43 49.49 28.94
N PRO A 297 26.39 50.48 29.02
CA PRO A 297 26.68 51.18 30.26
C PRO A 297 25.48 51.89 30.83
N ASP A 298 24.56 52.38 29.96
CA ASP A 298 23.29 53.05 30.34
C ASP A 298 22.11 52.08 30.45
N GLY A 299 22.37 50.78 30.32
CA GLY A 299 21.37 49.72 30.41
C GLY A 299 21.03 49.35 31.86
N VAL A 300 19.95 48.55 31.98
CA VAL A 300 19.60 47.94 33.27
C VAL A 300 20.65 46.89 33.62
N GLY A 301 21.28 47.04 34.79
CA GLY A 301 22.30 46.10 35.27
C GLY A 301 21.77 44.65 35.42
N LEU A 302 22.58 43.68 34.99
CA LEU A 302 22.26 42.27 35.12
C LEU A 302 22.29 41.86 36.60
N PRO A 303 21.30 41.09 37.09
CA PRO A 303 21.34 40.50 38.41
C PRO A 303 22.42 39.45 38.48
N GLN A 304 22.99 39.20 39.67
CA GLN A 304 23.97 38.12 39.90
C GLN A 304 23.37 36.74 39.65
N ASP A 305 22.10 36.56 39.98
CA ASP A 305 21.36 35.33 39.72
C ASP A 305 20.73 35.35 38.33
N ALA A 306 21.13 34.39 37.48
CA ALA A 306 20.62 34.23 36.12
C ALA A 306 19.11 33.87 36.09
N SER A 307 18.48 33.48 37.18
CA SER A 307 17.05 33.15 37.27
C SER A 307 16.15 34.37 37.43
N LEU A 308 16.73 35.50 37.82
CA LEU A 308 15.97 36.74 38.08
C LEU A 308 15.79 37.58 36.81
N CYS A 309 14.67 38.30 36.79
CA CYS A 309 14.40 39.24 35.70
C CYS A 309 15.24 40.56 35.93
N PRO A 310 16.03 41.04 34.94
CA PRO A 310 16.81 42.28 35.08
C PRO A 310 15.98 43.52 35.42
N VAL A 311 14.73 43.58 34.95
CA VAL A 311 13.82 44.74 35.17
C VAL A 311 13.19 44.74 36.54
N CYS A 312 12.53 43.65 36.95
CA CYS A 312 11.81 43.63 38.25
C CYS A 312 12.57 42.96 39.39
N ARG A 313 13.74 42.37 39.12
CA ARG A 313 14.62 41.64 40.07
C ARG A 313 13.91 40.52 40.85
N ARG A 314 12.82 39.95 40.28
CA ARG A 314 12.07 38.81 40.82
C ARG A 314 12.27 37.57 39.93
N PRO A 315 11.97 36.36 40.41
CA PRO A 315 11.94 35.17 39.58
C PRO A 315 11.09 35.42 38.33
N ARG A 316 11.59 34.94 37.17
CA ARG A 316 10.92 35.21 35.89
C ARG A 316 9.58 34.51 35.81
N VAL A 317 8.53 35.27 35.54
CA VAL A 317 7.18 34.78 35.26
C VAL A 317 6.92 34.95 33.76
N ASN A 318 6.45 33.87 33.11
CA ASN A 318 6.25 33.82 31.67
C ASN A 318 7.50 34.34 30.93
N PRO A 319 8.63 33.60 30.93
CA PRO A 319 9.88 34.09 30.42
C PRO A 319 9.79 34.45 28.92
N ALA A 320 10.37 35.58 28.57
CA ALA A 320 10.47 36.07 27.21
C ALA A 320 11.89 36.53 26.87
N LEU A 321 12.27 36.37 25.62
CA LEU A 321 13.57 36.72 25.07
C LEU A 321 13.45 37.97 24.21
N ALA A 322 14.42 38.87 24.36
CA ALA A 322 14.62 39.97 23.41
C ALA A 322 15.45 39.42 22.23
N GLU A 323 14.83 39.21 21.07
CA GLU A 323 15.45 38.60 19.88
C GLU A 323 16.80 39.22 19.47
N PRO A 324 16.96 40.55 19.42
CA PRO A 324 18.21 41.16 18.99
C PRO A 324 19.39 41.01 19.96
N SER A 325 19.11 40.82 21.28
CA SER A 325 20.14 40.84 22.30
C SER A 325 20.34 39.54 23.05
N GLY A 326 19.37 38.62 22.95
CA GLY A 326 19.44 37.31 23.61
C GLY A 326 19.16 37.30 25.13
N TYR A 327 18.88 38.43 25.76
CA TYR A 327 18.56 38.49 27.18
C TYR A 327 17.13 38.12 27.47
N SER A 328 16.93 37.44 28.61
CA SER A 328 15.63 36.88 29.02
C SER A 328 15.05 37.68 30.21
N TYR A 329 13.72 37.94 30.14
CA TYR A 329 12.97 38.77 31.06
C TYR A 329 11.60 38.12 31.39
N CYS A 330 10.84 38.70 32.30
CA CYS A 330 9.39 38.47 32.34
C CYS A 330 8.73 39.05 31.08
N TYR A 331 7.76 38.38 30.50
CA TYR A 331 7.07 38.86 29.29
C TYR A 331 6.49 40.29 29.48
N THR A 332 5.75 40.50 30.56
CA THR A 332 5.14 41.80 30.86
C THR A 332 6.17 42.91 31.07
N CYS A 333 7.30 42.63 31.76
CA CYS A 333 8.35 43.58 31.99
C CYS A 333 9.04 44.03 30.69
N LEU A 334 9.34 43.04 29.80
CA LEU A 334 9.98 43.30 28.51
C LEU A 334 9.02 44.03 27.59
N PHE A 335 7.79 43.56 27.47
CA PHE A 335 6.78 44.11 26.56
C PHE A 335 6.49 45.61 26.89
N ASN A 336 6.21 45.89 28.16
CA ASN A 336 5.94 47.28 28.59
C ASN A 336 7.13 48.21 28.38
N TYR A 337 8.35 47.73 28.68
CA TYR A 337 9.55 48.52 28.51
C TYR A 337 9.83 48.81 27.03
N VAL A 338 9.66 47.84 26.15
CA VAL A 338 9.85 48.00 24.72
C VAL A 338 8.73 48.87 24.11
N ALA A 339 7.51 48.73 24.55
CA ALA A 339 6.39 49.57 24.11
C ALA A 339 6.60 51.06 24.46
N GLU A 340 7.23 51.34 25.63
CA GLU A 340 7.48 52.70 26.09
C GLU A 340 8.75 53.30 25.52
N LYS A 341 9.87 52.51 25.46
CA LYS A 341 11.22 53.03 25.13
C LYS A 341 11.77 52.55 23.78
N GLY A 342 11.10 51.63 23.12
CA GLY A 342 11.52 51.10 21.80
C GLY A 342 12.89 50.42 21.74
N CYS A 343 13.43 49.97 22.90
CA CYS A 343 14.76 49.37 22.97
C CYS A 343 14.82 48.27 24.06
N CYS A 344 15.83 47.40 23.95
CA CYS A 344 16.11 46.37 24.97
C CYS A 344 16.57 47.03 26.28
N PRO A 345 16.06 46.55 27.47
CA PRO A 345 16.43 47.15 28.77
C PRO A 345 17.95 47.07 29.07
N VAL A 346 18.62 45.94 28.76
CA VAL A 346 20.02 45.72 29.11
C VAL A 346 20.98 46.22 28.02
N SER A 347 20.75 45.89 26.75
CA SER A 347 21.68 46.19 25.66
C SER A 347 21.38 47.51 24.93
N ARG A 348 20.26 48.16 25.23
CA ARG A 348 19.80 49.40 24.55
C ARG A 348 19.61 49.28 23.03
N VAL A 349 19.72 48.10 22.46
CA VAL A 349 19.48 47.85 21.04
C VAL A 349 18.01 48.17 20.72
N ARG A 350 17.77 48.93 19.67
CA ARG A 350 16.41 49.25 19.21
C ARG A 350 15.64 47.97 18.83
N MET A 351 14.44 47.84 19.32
CA MET A 351 13.56 46.70 19.02
C MET A 351 12.08 47.09 19.10
N THR A 352 11.27 46.39 18.34
CA THR A 352 9.82 46.52 18.36
C THR A 352 9.21 45.42 19.20
N THR A 353 7.96 45.55 19.60
CA THR A 353 7.22 44.55 20.37
C THR A 353 7.09 43.19 19.67
N ASP A 354 7.15 43.14 18.33
CA ASP A 354 7.11 41.94 17.51
C ASP A 354 8.35 41.05 17.70
N LYS A 355 9.44 41.60 18.18
CA LYS A 355 10.72 40.89 18.46
C LYS A 355 10.80 40.35 19.89
N VAL A 356 9.70 40.38 20.64
CA VAL A 356 9.58 39.78 21.95
C VAL A 356 9.12 38.31 21.78
N ARG A 357 10.01 37.36 22.01
CA ARG A 357 9.73 35.92 21.85
C ARG A 357 9.45 35.27 23.21
N ARG A 358 8.31 34.62 23.36
CA ARG A 358 8.00 33.82 24.58
C ARG A 358 8.85 32.54 24.59
N LEU A 359 9.36 32.22 25.77
CA LEU A 359 10.09 30.96 26.00
C LEU A 359 9.13 29.99 26.69
N TYR A 360 9.05 28.78 26.15
CA TYR A 360 8.30 27.69 26.75
C TYR A 360 9.30 26.66 27.29
N PRO A 361 9.03 26.02 28.44
CA PRO A 361 9.87 24.95 28.91
C PRO A 361 9.86 23.81 27.88
N ALA A 362 11.02 23.23 27.63
CA ALA A 362 11.10 22.02 26.83
C ALA A 362 10.36 20.90 27.58
N SER A 363 9.34 20.31 26.95
CA SER A 363 8.61 19.15 27.47
C SER A 363 9.46 17.89 27.41
#